data_48495e4968925e89a15a41d117df20a3
#
_entry.id   48495e4968925e89a15a41d117df20a3
#
_cell.length_a   1.000
_cell.length_b   1.000
_cell.length_c   1.000
_cell.angle_alpha   90.00
_cell.angle_beta   90.00
_cell.angle_gamma   90.00
#
_symmetry.space_group_name_H-M   'P 1'
#
loop_
_entity.id
_entity.type
_entity.pdbx_description
1 polymer ?
#
loop_
_entity_poly.entity_id
_entity_poly.type
_entity_poly.pdbx_seq_one_letter_code
_entity_poly.pdbx_strand_id
1 'polypeptide(L)'
;MVAGIEGTEPGEDAVQAIQGYQVGGVILFGRNVESAEQLAALTNGLKELNGDYVPLFLCVDQEGGRVDRMPPEVSRTPSAWRVGQAMARGTAGAEYGVLLAEECAAFGFNMDFAPSLDIWSNPDNTVIGDRAFGGNWEWVTDFGFRAVEAMAERGDVIPVVKHFPGHGDTAVDSHTALPVVDKTLEDLWQSELVPFDMALSGQFWGEPVMEPAPAIMVAHILLSQIDPDNPASLSPEVVTGLLREEMGYEGVVCTDDLTMGAISNTYGMGEAAVLAVEAGCDLLLVCHGADNLAAAHAALVEAVDSGRISMERLDESVYRVLSLKAVYGLSNAPVEAPDIKALNDRIAALERSIEADTSQ
;
A
#
# COMPACT_ATOMS: atom_id res chain seq x y z
N MET A 1 10.20 9.14 3.49
CA MET A 1 9.16 9.47 2.46
C MET A 1 9.29 8.53 1.27
N VAL A 2 8.18 8.30 0.56
CA VAL A 2 8.12 7.68 -0.78
C VAL A 2 7.67 8.77 -1.77
N ALA A 3 8.41 8.96 -2.84
CA ALA A 3 8.15 9.98 -3.83
C ALA A 3 7.64 9.39 -5.14
N GLY A 4 6.64 10.04 -5.75
CA GLY A 4 6.30 9.79 -7.15
C GLY A 4 7.23 10.55 -8.07
N ILE A 5 7.44 10.02 -9.26
CA ILE A 5 8.24 10.65 -10.33
C ILE A 5 7.43 10.77 -11.61
N GLU A 6 7.92 11.61 -12.52
CA GLU A 6 7.36 11.78 -13.85
C GLU A 6 8.19 11.05 -14.91
N GLY A 7 7.56 10.78 -16.05
CA GLY A 7 8.24 10.19 -17.20
C GLY A 7 8.49 8.69 -17.09
N THR A 8 9.16 8.15 -18.10
CA THR A 8 9.40 6.73 -18.33
C THR A 8 10.88 6.33 -18.22
N GLU A 9 11.70 7.28 -17.80
CA GLU A 9 13.13 7.13 -17.46
C GLU A 9 13.48 7.98 -16.24
N PRO A 10 14.60 7.72 -15.53
CA PRO A 10 15.00 8.54 -14.38
C PRO A 10 15.32 9.97 -14.82
N GLY A 11 14.44 10.93 -14.48
CA GLY A 11 14.56 12.36 -14.77
C GLY A 11 15.20 13.17 -13.65
N GLU A 12 15.19 14.51 -13.80
CA GLU A 12 15.74 15.44 -12.80
C GLU A 12 14.99 15.33 -11.46
N ASP A 13 13.68 15.04 -11.50
CA ASP A 13 12.85 14.83 -10.32
C ASP A 13 13.26 13.57 -9.55
N ALA A 14 13.58 12.48 -10.25
CA ALA A 14 14.12 11.27 -9.63
C ALA A 14 15.49 11.54 -8.99
N VAL A 15 16.37 12.28 -9.67
CA VAL A 15 17.67 12.70 -9.11
C VAL A 15 17.48 13.53 -7.85
N GLN A 16 16.58 14.51 -7.89
CA GLN A 16 16.30 15.35 -6.73
C GLN A 16 15.69 14.56 -5.56
N ALA A 17 14.74 13.65 -5.84
CA ALA A 17 14.14 12.82 -4.81
C ALA A 17 15.19 11.89 -4.14
N ILE A 18 15.95 11.15 -4.95
CA ILE A 18 16.85 10.11 -4.46
C ILE A 18 18.14 10.72 -3.88
N GLN A 19 18.81 11.60 -4.62
CA GLN A 19 20.11 12.14 -4.21
C GLN A 19 19.99 13.45 -3.43
N GLY A 20 18.98 14.29 -3.73
CA GLY A 20 18.76 15.55 -3.04
C GLY A 20 18.08 15.39 -1.69
N TYR A 21 16.94 14.70 -1.66
CA TYR A 21 16.14 14.51 -0.43
C TYR A 21 16.38 13.16 0.26
N GLN A 22 17.11 12.24 -0.38
CA GLN A 22 17.38 10.90 0.14
C GLN A 22 16.10 10.17 0.59
N VAL A 23 15.07 10.15 -0.30
CA VAL A 23 13.82 9.47 0.00
C VAL A 23 14.02 7.98 0.25
N GLY A 24 13.16 7.39 1.08
CA GLY A 24 13.23 5.97 1.41
C GLY A 24 12.71 5.06 0.29
N GLY A 25 11.95 5.62 -0.67
CA GLY A 25 11.38 4.86 -1.78
C GLY A 25 10.85 5.75 -2.90
N VAL A 26 10.52 5.10 -4.02
CA VAL A 26 9.89 5.69 -5.20
C VAL A 26 8.66 4.85 -5.57
N ILE A 27 7.54 5.50 -5.85
CA ILE A 27 6.33 4.85 -6.37
C ILE A 27 6.15 5.18 -7.85
N LEU A 28 5.79 4.13 -8.63
CA LEU A 28 5.50 4.26 -10.05
C LEU A 28 4.01 4.03 -10.33
N PHE A 29 3.50 4.75 -11.31
CA PHE A 29 2.11 4.73 -11.78
C PHE A 29 2.04 4.39 -13.26
N GLY A 30 0.83 4.26 -13.80
CA GLY A 30 0.63 4.02 -15.24
C GLY A 30 1.31 5.06 -16.15
N ARG A 31 1.51 6.31 -15.68
CA ARG A 31 2.25 7.34 -16.43
C ARG A 31 3.75 7.02 -16.62
N ASN A 32 4.27 6.09 -15.85
CA ASN A 32 5.68 5.68 -15.90
C ASN A 32 5.89 4.38 -16.71
N VAL A 33 4.83 3.84 -17.33
CA VAL A 33 4.85 2.52 -17.96
C VAL A 33 4.47 2.61 -19.44
N GLU A 34 5.35 2.16 -20.32
CA GLU A 34 5.13 2.10 -21.78
C GLU A 34 5.25 0.67 -22.32
N SER A 35 6.27 -0.08 -21.84
CA SER A 35 6.54 -1.46 -22.26
C SER A 35 7.28 -2.23 -21.17
N ALA A 36 7.33 -3.55 -21.32
CA ALA A 36 8.04 -4.43 -20.40
C ALA A 36 9.54 -4.11 -20.32
N GLU A 37 10.17 -3.85 -21.48
CA GLU A 37 11.60 -3.48 -21.54
C GLU A 37 11.85 -2.12 -20.88
N GLN A 38 11.00 -1.13 -21.16
CA GLN A 38 11.13 0.22 -20.61
C GLN A 38 10.94 0.20 -19.09
N LEU A 39 9.92 -0.50 -18.55
CA LEU A 39 9.66 -0.55 -17.12
C LEU A 39 10.83 -1.20 -16.34
N ALA A 40 11.36 -2.32 -16.84
CA ALA A 40 12.54 -2.95 -16.25
C ALA A 40 13.78 -2.03 -16.32
N ALA A 41 13.95 -1.28 -17.41
CA ALA A 41 15.02 -0.29 -17.52
C ALA A 41 14.85 0.87 -16.54
N LEU A 42 13.62 1.38 -16.35
CA LEU A 42 13.32 2.44 -15.39
C LEU A 42 13.64 2.01 -13.96
N THR A 43 13.14 0.86 -13.51
CA THR A 43 13.38 0.36 -12.13
C THR A 43 14.87 0.09 -11.89
N ASN A 44 15.58 -0.49 -12.86
CA ASN A 44 17.03 -0.67 -12.79
C ASN A 44 17.78 0.66 -12.76
N GLY A 45 17.35 1.65 -13.55
CA GLY A 45 17.92 3.00 -13.55
C GLY A 45 17.74 3.73 -12.22
N LEU A 46 16.61 3.55 -11.53
CA LEU A 46 16.40 4.10 -10.18
C LEU A 46 17.31 3.45 -9.14
N LYS A 47 17.53 2.12 -9.23
CA LYS A 47 18.50 1.40 -8.38
C LYS A 47 19.92 1.88 -8.62
N GLU A 48 20.31 2.06 -9.88
CA GLU A 48 21.63 2.60 -10.26
C GLU A 48 21.82 4.02 -9.74
N LEU A 49 20.78 4.88 -9.87
CA LEU A 49 20.80 6.26 -9.38
C LEU A 49 20.95 6.33 -7.85
N ASN A 50 20.37 5.36 -7.13
CA ASN A 50 20.52 5.23 -5.67
C ASN A 50 21.96 4.80 -5.27
N GLY A 51 22.66 4.05 -6.13
CA GLY A 51 24.05 3.66 -5.92
C GLY A 51 24.26 2.83 -4.64
N ASP A 52 25.18 3.28 -3.77
CA ASP A 52 25.57 2.59 -2.54
C ASP A 52 24.71 2.97 -1.30
N TYR A 53 23.67 3.81 -1.47
CA TYR A 53 22.76 4.13 -0.37
C TYR A 53 21.90 2.93 0.01
N VAL A 54 21.21 3.04 1.16
CA VAL A 54 20.22 2.06 1.60
C VAL A 54 19.23 1.81 0.46
N PRO A 55 18.95 0.54 0.09
CA PRO A 55 18.07 0.22 -1.04
C PRO A 55 16.73 0.93 -0.94
N LEU A 56 16.20 1.40 -2.09
CA LEU A 56 14.90 2.04 -2.16
C LEU A 56 13.78 1.01 -2.00
N PHE A 57 12.69 1.42 -1.38
CA PHE A 57 11.40 0.82 -1.73
C PHE A 57 11.05 1.24 -3.15
N LEU A 58 10.91 0.28 -4.06
CA LEU A 58 10.31 0.49 -5.38
C LEU A 58 8.88 0.01 -5.30
N CYS A 59 7.96 0.98 -5.22
CA CYS A 59 6.57 0.76 -4.86
C CYS A 59 5.66 0.82 -6.08
N VAL A 60 4.56 0.07 -6.01
CA VAL A 60 3.50 0.08 -7.03
C VAL A 60 2.15 -0.24 -6.38
N ASP A 61 1.05 0.12 -7.06
CA ASP A 61 -0.30 -0.38 -6.78
C ASP A 61 -0.63 -1.46 -7.81
N GLN A 62 -0.27 -2.70 -7.58
CA GLN A 62 -0.60 -3.83 -8.45
C GLN A 62 -1.67 -4.69 -7.78
N GLU A 63 -2.94 -4.32 -7.99
CA GLU A 63 -4.11 -5.01 -7.41
C GLU A 63 -4.82 -5.92 -8.42
N GLY A 64 -4.38 -5.92 -9.67
CA GLY A 64 -5.16 -6.50 -10.76
C GLY A 64 -6.44 -5.72 -11.07
N GLY A 65 -7.31 -6.28 -11.93
CA GLY A 65 -8.54 -5.59 -12.34
C GLY A 65 -8.27 -4.20 -12.91
N ARG A 66 -8.94 -3.18 -12.39
CA ARG A 66 -8.78 -1.80 -12.84
C ARG A 66 -7.54 -1.08 -12.26
N VAL A 67 -6.97 -1.60 -11.17
CA VAL A 67 -5.76 -1.08 -10.54
C VAL A 67 -4.60 -2.00 -10.91
N ASP A 68 -4.12 -1.83 -12.12
CA ASP A 68 -3.08 -2.62 -12.76
C ASP A 68 -2.05 -1.67 -13.36
N ARG A 69 -0.78 -1.86 -13.02
CA ARG A 69 0.34 -1.04 -13.48
C ARG A 69 1.35 -1.82 -14.30
N MET A 70 0.99 -3.05 -14.66
CA MET A 70 1.85 -3.85 -15.52
C MET A 70 1.83 -3.32 -16.96
N PRO A 71 2.91 -3.52 -17.73
CA PRO A 71 2.99 -3.07 -19.11
C PRO A 71 2.03 -3.86 -20.01
N PRO A 72 1.68 -3.30 -21.20
CA PRO A 72 0.65 -3.87 -22.08
C PRO A 72 0.93 -5.27 -22.61
N GLU A 73 2.16 -5.77 -22.51
CA GLU A 73 2.54 -7.14 -22.88
C GLU A 73 2.12 -8.18 -21.83
N VAL A 74 1.89 -7.74 -20.59
CA VAL A 74 1.38 -8.58 -19.51
C VAL A 74 -0.15 -8.57 -19.55
N SER A 75 -0.76 -9.73 -19.51
CA SER A 75 -2.22 -9.87 -19.41
C SER A 75 -2.67 -9.30 -18.06
N ARG A 76 -3.86 -8.73 -18.04
CA ARG A 76 -4.39 -8.16 -16.78
C ARG A 76 -4.74 -9.27 -15.80
N THR A 77 -4.23 -9.19 -14.60
CA THR A 77 -4.61 -10.06 -13.48
C THR A 77 -6.06 -9.82 -13.08
N PRO A 78 -6.87 -10.87 -12.75
CA PRO A 78 -8.23 -10.72 -12.27
C PRO A 78 -8.34 -9.75 -11.09
N SER A 79 -9.45 -9.01 -11.00
CA SER A 79 -9.70 -8.16 -9.83
C SER A 79 -9.92 -9.00 -8.57
N ALA A 80 -9.68 -8.41 -7.39
CA ALA A 80 -9.98 -9.05 -6.10
C ALA A 80 -11.44 -9.54 -6.02
N TRP A 81 -12.40 -8.76 -6.53
CA TRP A 81 -13.80 -9.17 -6.62
C TRP A 81 -13.98 -10.45 -7.44
N ARG A 82 -13.30 -10.54 -8.57
CA ARG A 82 -13.37 -11.75 -9.43
C ARG A 82 -12.78 -12.96 -8.72
N VAL A 83 -11.65 -12.78 -8.02
CA VAL A 83 -11.05 -13.82 -7.17
C VAL A 83 -12.00 -14.23 -6.04
N GLY A 84 -12.65 -13.26 -5.40
CA GLY A 84 -13.64 -13.47 -4.34
C GLY A 84 -14.87 -14.29 -4.76
N GLN A 85 -15.11 -14.49 -6.06
CA GLN A 85 -16.16 -15.38 -6.55
C GLN A 85 -15.75 -16.86 -6.60
N ALA A 86 -14.48 -17.19 -6.41
CA ALA A 86 -14.02 -18.58 -6.41
C ALA A 86 -14.56 -19.35 -5.18
N MET A 87 -14.95 -20.61 -5.38
CA MET A 87 -15.43 -21.45 -4.28
C MET A 87 -14.28 -21.95 -3.39
N ALA A 88 -13.12 -22.17 -3.97
CA ALA A 88 -11.90 -22.60 -3.26
C ALA A 88 -11.16 -21.40 -2.64
N ARG A 89 -11.76 -20.70 -1.71
CA ARG A 89 -11.34 -19.41 -1.14
C ARG A 89 -9.85 -19.37 -0.75
N GLY A 90 -9.39 -20.32 0.04
CA GLY A 90 -8.02 -20.36 0.50
C GLY A 90 -6.99 -20.48 -0.61
N THR A 91 -7.25 -21.32 -1.61
CA THR A 91 -6.34 -21.50 -2.76
C THR A 91 -6.35 -20.30 -3.69
N ALA A 92 -7.53 -19.77 -4.04
CA ALA A 92 -7.64 -18.64 -4.97
C ALA A 92 -7.01 -17.36 -4.39
N GLY A 93 -7.19 -17.08 -3.10
CA GLY A 93 -6.55 -15.94 -2.42
C GLY A 93 -5.03 -16.07 -2.42
N ALA A 94 -4.50 -17.26 -2.10
CA ALA A 94 -3.05 -17.51 -2.10
C ALA A 94 -2.46 -17.43 -3.52
N GLU A 95 -3.08 -18.05 -4.54
CA GLU A 95 -2.64 -17.97 -5.93
C GLU A 95 -2.62 -16.53 -6.45
N TYR A 96 -3.62 -15.73 -6.10
CA TYR A 96 -3.67 -14.31 -6.42
C TYR A 96 -2.51 -13.54 -5.77
N GLY A 97 -2.26 -13.72 -4.46
CA GLY A 97 -1.16 -13.08 -3.77
C GLY A 97 0.21 -13.43 -4.37
N VAL A 98 0.44 -14.72 -4.64
CA VAL A 98 1.67 -15.17 -5.32
C VAL A 98 1.84 -14.47 -6.67
N LEU A 99 0.77 -14.38 -7.44
CA LEU A 99 0.82 -13.79 -8.79
C LEU A 99 1.14 -12.28 -8.74
N LEU A 100 0.52 -11.51 -7.84
CA LEU A 100 0.83 -10.10 -7.66
C LEU A 100 2.32 -9.89 -7.31
N ALA A 101 2.85 -10.71 -6.39
CA ALA A 101 4.26 -10.64 -6.04
C ALA A 101 5.17 -11.03 -7.20
N GLU A 102 4.81 -12.05 -8.02
CA GLU A 102 5.55 -12.43 -9.22
C GLU A 102 5.60 -11.30 -10.26
N GLU A 103 4.46 -10.65 -10.51
CA GLU A 103 4.39 -9.50 -11.40
C GLU A 103 5.28 -8.35 -10.92
N CYS A 104 5.18 -7.98 -9.66
CA CYS A 104 5.99 -6.92 -9.06
C CYS A 104 7.49 -7.24 -9.12
N ALA A 105 7.90 -8.40 -8.65
CA ALA A 105 9.30 -8.82 -8.63
C ALA A 105 9.92 -8.89 -10.03
N ALA A 106 9.16 -9.33 -11.03
CA ALA A 106 9.63 -9.45 -12.42
C ALA A 106 10.05 -8.10 -13.02
N PHE A 107 9.45 -7.01 -12.56
CA PHE A 107 9.80 -5.65 -12.98
C PHE A 107 10.64 -4.88 -11.95
N GLY A 108 11.12 -5.56 -10.90
CA GLY A 108 12.03 -4.97 -9.92
C GLY A 108 11.39 -4.16 -8.83
N PHE A 109 10.05 -4.17 -8.72
CA PHE A 109 9.34 -3.67 -7.53
C PHE A 109 9.58 -4.60 -6.35
N ASN A 110 9.61 -4.04 -5.15
CA ASN A 110 9.84 -4.76 -3.90
C ASN A 110 8.84 -4.38 -2.80
N MET A 111 7.87 -3.53 -3.10
CA MET A 111 6.76 -3.17 -2.22
C MET A 111 5.50 -2.95 -3.07
N ASP A 112 4.44 -3.67 -2.75
CA ASP A 112 3.16 -3.56 -3.43
C ASP A 112 2.09 -3.07 -2.47
N PHE A 113 1.40 -1.98 -2.82
CA PHE A 113 0.26 -1.50 -2.06
C PHE A 113 -0.98 -2.36 -2.36
N ALA A 114 -0.88 -3.63 -1.99
CA ALA A 114 -1.89 -4.67 -2.11
C ALA A 114 -1.68 -5.74 -1.02
N PRO A 115 -2.74 -6.49 -0.70
CA PRO A 115 -4.11 -6.38 -1.19
C PRO A 115 -4.93 -5.31 -0.46
N SER A 116 -6.07 -4.93 -1.08
CA SER A 116 -7.12 -4.20 -0.35
C SER A 116 -7.86 -5.16 0.59
N LEU A 117 -7.96 -4.78 1.86
CA LEU A 117 -8.79 -5.46 2.86
C LEU A 117 -10.09 -4.72 3.16
N ASP A 118 -10.46 -3.77 2.27
CA ASP A 118 -11.73 -3.07 2.35
C ASP A 118 -12.91 -3.99 2.08
N ILE A 119 -14.01 -3.77 2.79
CA ILE A 119 -15.27 -4.48 2.58
C ILE A 119 -16.19 -3.59 1.73
N TRP A 120 -16.53 -4.01 0.52
CA TRP A 120 -17.45 -3.25 -0.33
C TRP A 120 -18.89 -3.38 0.19
N SER A 121 -19.15 -2.76 1.33
CA SER A 121 -20.47 -2.76 2.01
C SER A 121 -21.44 -1.77 1.38
N ASN A 122 -20.94 -0.68 0.80
CA ASN A 122 -21.73 0.34 0.10
C ASN A 122 -21.65 0.16 -1.43
N PRO A 123 -22.74 -0.27 -2.10
CA PRO A 123 -22.73 -0.45 -3.56
C PRO A 123 -22.48 0.83 -4.36
N ASP A 124 -22.72 2.01 -3.76
CA ASP A 124 -22.48 3.30 -4.38
C ASP A 124 -21.00 3.73 -4.30
N ASN A 125 -20.20 2.99 -3.52
CA ASN A 125 -18.76 3.20 -3.44
C ASN A 125 -18.08 2.68 -4.72
N THR A 126 -17.78 3.60 -5.64
CA THR A 126 -17.09 3.31 -6.89
C THR A 126 -15.57 3.31 -6.75
N VAL A 127 -15.03 3.79 -5.61
CA VAL A 127 -13.59 3.85 -5.34
C VAL A 127 -13.04 2.46 -5.02
N ILE A 128 -13.70 1.75 -4.13
CA ILE A 128 -13.34 0.38 -3.75
C ILE A 128 -13.91 -0.61 -4.76
N GLY A 129 -15.23 -0.74 -4.86
CA GLY A 129 -15.85 -1.58 -5.89
C GLY A 129 -15.18 -2.95 -6.02
N ASP A 130 -14.74 -3.27 -7.24
CA ASP A 130 -14.10 -4.55 -7.60
C ASP A 130 -12.67 -4.74 -7.08
N ARG A 131 -12.12 -3.76 -6.34
CA ARG A 131 -10.86 -3.90 -5.60
C ARG A 131 -11.01 -4.70 -4.30
N ALA A 132 -12.25 -4.85 -3.78
CA ALA A 132 -12.56 -5.67 -2.62
C ALA A 132 -12.80 -7.13 -3.02
N PHE A 133 -12.40 -8.09 -2.17
CA PHE A 133 -12.72 -9.51 -2.38
C PHE A 133 -14.21 -9.82 -2.19
N GLY A 134 -14.95 -8.96 -1.47
CA GLY A 134 -16.36 -9.15 -1.20
C GLY A 134 -17.05 -8.00 -0.51
N GLY A 135 -18.36 -8.15 -0.30
CA GLY A 135 -19.23 -7.20 0.39
C GLY A 135 -19.43 -7.52 1.89
N ASN A 136 -18.71 -8.48 2.44
CA ASN A 136 -18.74 -8.82 3.85
C ASN A 136 -17.33 -9.17 4.37
N TRP A 137 -17.15 -9.05 5.68
CA TRP A 137 -15.84 -9.22 6.31
C TRP A 137 -15.32 -10.67 6.24
N GLU A 138 -16.19 -11.68 6.25
CA GLU A 138 -15.78 -13.09 6.19
C GLU A 138 -15.06 -13.41 4.87
N TRP A 139 -15.58 -12.89 3.76
CA TRP A 139 -14.98 -13.11 2.45
C TRP A 139 -13.69 -12.32 2.29
N VAL A 140 -13.70 -11.04 2.68
CA VAL A 140 -12.50 -10.22 2.61
C VAL A 140 -11.39 -10.81 3.46
N THR A 141 -11.72 -11.31 4.66
CA THR A 141 -10.76 -11.95 5.54
C THR A 141 -10.20 -13.24 4.93
N ASP A 142 -11.08 -14.16 4.48
CA ASP A 142 -10.65 -15.45 3.93
C ASP A 142 -9.69 -15.30 2.73
N PHE A 143 -10.04 -14.45 1.77
CA PHE A 143 -9.22 -14.23 0.58
C PHE A 143 -8.03 -13.31 0.84
N GLY A 144 -8.26 -12.19 1.51
CA GLY A 144 -7.26 -11.17 1.78
C GLY A 144 -6.14 -11.68 2.67
N PHE A 145 -6.46 -12.38 3.77
CA PHE A 145 -5.46 -12.98 4.64
C PHE A 145 -4.54 -13.96 3.86
N ARG A 146 -5.13 -14.83 3.04
CA ARG A 146 -4.35 -15.79 2.23
C ARG A 146 -3.50 -15.11 1.16
N ALA A 147 -3.96 -13.99 0.60
CA ALA A 147 -3.16 -13.22 -0.33
C ALA A 147 -1.94 -12.60 0.38
N VAL A 148 -2.14 -11.97 1.54
CA VAL A 148 -1.04 -11.39 2.35
C VAL A 148 -0.05 -12.47 2.78
N GLU A 149 -0.55 -13.60 3.31
CA GLU A 149 0.28 -14.75 3.71
C GLU A 149 1.19 -15.20 2.56
N ALA A 150 0.60 -15.45 1.39
CA ALA A 150 1.33 -15.94 0.23
C ALA A 150 2.36 -14.94 -0.32
N MET A 151 2.05 -13.63 -0.31
CA MET A 151 3.00 -12.58 -0.67
C MET A 151 4.16 -12.51 0.33
N ALA A 152 3.86 -12.53 1.63
CA ALA A 152 4.86 -12.44 2.68
C ALA A 152 5.78 -13.67 2.73
N GLU A 153 5.22 -14.89 2.59
CA GLU A 153 6.00 -16.13 2.53
C GLU A 153 6.96 -16.18 1.34
N ARG A 154 6.58 -15.58 0.23
CA ARG A 154 7.42 -15.47 -0.94
C ARG A 154 8.68 -14.63 -0.66
N GLY A 155 8.55 -13.54 0.11
CA GLY A 155 9.66 -12.81 0.72
C GLY A 155 10.45 -11.90 -0.24
N ASP A 156 10.02 -11.71 -1.49
CA ASP A 156 10.68 -10.85 -2.48
C ASP A 156 9.93 -9.52 -2.74
N VAL A 157 8.66 -9.43 -2.33
CA VAL A 157 7.83 -8.24 -2.41
C VAL A 157 7.09 -8.04 -1.08
N ILE A 158 7.15 -6.84 -0.54
CA ILE A 158 6.49 -6.45 0.72
C ILE A 158 5.02 -6.15 0.43
N PRO A 159 4.06 -6.94 0.95
CA PRO A 159 2.65 -6.58 0.86
C PRO A 159 2.33 -5.44 1.82
N VAL A 160 1.52 -4.48 1.36
CA VAL A 160 1.00 -3.39 2.17
C VAL A 160 -0.51 -3.46 2.17
N VAL A 161 -1.09 -3.93 3.28
CA VAL A 161 -2.56 -4.03 3.39
C VAL A 161 -3.20 -2.65 3.49
N LYS A 162 -4.39 -2.48 2.87
CA LYS A 162 -5.05 -1.18 2.76
C LYS A 162 -6.57 -1.30 2.66
N HIS A 163 -7.33 -0.24 2.93
CA HIS A 163 -7.00 1.09 3.40
C HIS A 163 -7.53 1.23 4.83
N PHE A 164 -6.66 1.10 5.82
CA PHE A 164 -7.06 1.13 7.24
C PHE A 164 -7.72 2.47 7.63
N PRO A 165 -8.78 2.47 8.43
CA PRO A 165 -9.47 1.35 9.07
C PRO A 165 -10.63 0.76 8.25
N GLY A 166 -10.72 1.00 6.96
CA GLY A 166 -11.73 0.49 6.04
C GLY A 166 -12.41 1.60 5.24
N HIS A 167 -12.23 1.58 3.91
CA HIS A 167 -12.74 2.60 2.98
C HIS A 167 -14.01 2.16 2.23
N GLY A 168 -14.46 0.90 2.42
CA GLY A 168 -15.50 0.31 1.57
C GLY A 168 -16.92 0.81 1.79
N ASP A 169 -17.20 1.44 2.93
CA ASP A 169 -18.53 2.00 3.27
C ASP A 169 -18.69 3.49 2.89
N THR A 170 -17.64 4.13 2.40
CA THR A 170 -17.68 5.57 2.05
C THR A 170 -18.50 5.82 0.79
N ALA A 171 -19.14 7.01 0.72
CA ALA A 171 -19.90 7.46 -0.45
C ALA A 171 -19.15 8.50 -1.30
N VAL A 172 -17.98 8.97 -0.84
CA VAL A 172 -17.19 10.03 -1.47
C VAL A 172 -15.82 9.52 -1.82
N ASP A 173 -15.32 9.91 -3.00
CA ASP A 173 -13.98 9.59 -3.46
C ASP A 173 -12.94 10.48 -2.77
N SER A 174 -12.01 9.85 -2.03
CA SER A 174 -10.91 10.52 -1.33
C SER A 174 -9.93 11.26 -2.25
N HIS A 175 -9.91 10.96 -3.54
CA HIS A 175 -9.17 11.76 -4.52
C HIS A 175 -9.76 13.15 -4.74
N THR A 176 -11.04 13.36 -4.43
CA THR A 176 -11.76 14.61 -4.67
C THR A 176 -12.12 15.39 -3.42
N ALA A 177 -12.49 14.69 -2.35
CA ALA A 177 -12.89 15.29 -1.08
C ALA A 177 -12.66 14.30 0.07
N LEU A 178 -12.76 14.78 1.32
CA LEU A 178 -12.62 13.96 2.52
C LEU A 178 -13.88 13.10 2.76
N PRO A 179 -13.79 11.75 2.62
CA PRO A 179 -14.90 10.87 2.93
C PRO A 179 -15.13 10.82 4.46
N VAL A 180 -16.40 10.64 4.86
CA VAL A 180 -16.77 10.53 6.29
C VAL A 180 -17.39 9.17 6.55
N VAL A 181 -16.94 8.50 7.61
CA VAL A 181 -17.53 7.29 8.17
C VAL A 181 -18.08 7.62 9.55
N ASP A 182 -19.40 7.51 9.71
CA ASP A 182 -20.10 7.79 10.95
C ASP A 182 -20.45 6.49 11.69
N LYS A 183 -19.41 5.72 12.04
CA LYS A 183 -19.49 4.48 12.82
C LYS A 183 -18.76 4.65 14.14
N THR A 184 -19.29 4.01 15.18
CA THR A 184 -18.58 3.89 16.46
C THR A 184 -17.42 2.89 16.32
N LEU A 185 -16.46 2.93 17.24
CA LEU A 185 -15.39 1.95 17.29
C LEU A 185 -15.95 0.51 17.45
N GLU A 186 -17.02 0.32 18.23
CA GLU A 186 -17.70 -0.96 18.38
C GLU A 186 -18.27 -1.47 17.04
N ASP A 187 -18.88 -0.59 16.24
CA ASP A 187 -19.39 -0.96 14.90
C ASP A 187 -18.25 -1.37 13.95
N LEU A 188 -17.12 -0.65 13.97
CA LEU A 188 -15.95 -0.98 13.17
C LEU A 188 -15.36 -2.35 13.54
N TRP A 189 -15.32 -2.68 14.85
CA TRP A 189 -14.87 -4.01 15.32
C TRP A 189 -15.81 -5.16 14.93
N GLN A 190 -17.05 -4.87 14.53
CA GLN A 190 -17.98 -5.90 14.05
C GLN A 190 -17.83 -6.18 12.54
N SER A 191 -17.09 -5.36 11.80
CA SER A 191 -16.94 -5.50 10.35
C SER A 191 -15.58 -5.03 9.82
N GLU A 192 -15.37 -3.73 9.65
CA GLU A 192 -14.24 -3.15 8.90
C GLU A 192 -12.89 -3.53 9.47
N LEU A 193 -12.74 -3.59 10.79
CA LEU A 193 -11.46 -3.89 11.44
C LEU A 193 -11.10 -5.38 11.43
N VAL A 194 -12.08 -6.29 11.25
CA VAL A 194 -11.84 -7.74 11.33
C VAL A 194 -10.78 -8.23 10.35
N PRO A 195 -10.82 -7.90 9.03
CA PRO A 195 -9.80 -8.32 8.10
C PRO A 195 -8.41 -7.77 8.44
N PHE A 196 -8.35 -6.53 8.94
CA PHE A 196 -7.09 -5.92 9.37
C PHE A 196 -6.55 -6.59 10.64
N ASP A 197 -7.37 -6.81 11.65
CA ASP A 197 -6.95 -7.45 12.90
C ASP A 197 -6.30 -8.82 12.64
N MET A 198 -6.92 -9.64 11.81
CA MET A 198 -6.36 -10.93 11.44
C MET A 198 -5.03 -10.81 10.68
N ALA A 199 -4.93 -9.91 9.70
CA ALA A 199 -3.70 -9.70 8.94
C ALA A 199 -2.58 -9.11 9.80
N LEU A 200 -2.89 -8.19 10.72
CA LEU A 200 -1.92 -7.50 11.57
C LEU A 200 -1.46 -8.34 12.76
N SER A 201 -2.32 -9.23 13.27
CA SER A 201 -1.93 -10.17 14.32
C SER A 201 -1.24 -11.42 13.77
N GLY A 202 -1.34 -11.71 12.46
CA GLY A 202 -0.90 -12.96 11.86
C GLY A 202 -1.71 -14.17 12.28
N GLN A 203 -2.88 -13.97 12.91
CA GLN A 203 -3.75 -15.01 13.40
C GLN A 203 -4.99 -15.17 12.52
N PHE A 204 -5.28 -16.39 12.13
CA PHE A 204 -6.51 -16.71 11.41
C PHE A 204 -7.46 -17.46 12.34
N TRP A 205 -8.57 -16.83 12.71
CA TRP A 205 -9.53 -17.36 13.71
C TRP A 205 -8.88 -17.74 15.06
N GLY A 206 -7.90 -16.94 15.50
CA GLY A 206 -7.21 -17.12 16.78
C GLY A 206 -6.05 -18.12 16.75
N GLU A 207 -5.79 -18.77 15.62
CA GLU A 207 -4.63 -19.65 15.44
C GLU A 207 -3.50 -18.89 14.72
N PRO A 208 -2.27 -18.87 15.24
CA PRO A 208 -1.13 -18.26 14.55
C PRO A 208 -0.84 -19.00 13.24
N VAL A 209 -0.84 -18.29 12.12
CA VAL A 209 -0.65 -18.88 10.78
C VAL A 209 0.53 -18.27 10.06
N MET A 210 0.74 -16.95 10.19
CA MET A 210 1.83 -16.23 9.54
C MET A 210 2.43 -15.19 10.50
N GLU A 211 3.58 -14.64 10.13
CA GLU A 211 4.03 -13.39 10.76
C GLU A 211 3.04 -12.25 10.46
N PRO A 212 2.88 -11.27 11.37
CA PRO A 212 2.05 -10.10 11.11
C PRO A 212 2.34 -9.44 9.76
N ALA A 213 1.30 -8.91 9.09
CA ALA A 213 1.49 -8.16 7.86
C ALA A 213 2.57 -7.09 8.03
N PRO A 214 3.57 -7.01 7.13
CA PRO A 214 4.78 -6.21 7.36
C PRO A 214 4.54 -4.70 7.28
N ALA A 215 3.51 -4.28 6.53
CA ALA A 215 3.16 -2.87 6.36
C ALA A 215 1.65 -2.68 6.16
N ILE A 216 1.16 -1.50 6.56
CA ILE A 216 -0.23 -1.09 6.41
C ILE A 216 -0.33 0.35 5.91
N MET A 217 -1.30 0.61 5.03
CA MET A 217 -1.62 1.95 4.56
C MET A 217 -2.89 2.47 5.24
N VAL A 218 -2.77 3.68 5.81
CA VAL A 218 -3.88 4.39 6.46
C VAL A 218 -4.56 5.34 5.48
N ALA A 219 -5.88 5.18 5.34
CA ALA A 219 -6.72 5.96 4.43
C ALA A 219 -6.87 7.43 4.87
N HIS A 220 -7.21 8.29 3.89
CA HIS A 220 -7.66 9.65 4.14
C HIS A 220 -9.19 9.67 4.30
N ILE A 221 -9.70 9.16 5.43
CA ILE A 221 -11.12 9.16 5.79
C ILE A 221 -11.32 9.76 7.18
N LEU A 222 -12.42 10.48 7.39
CA LEU A 222 -12.79 11.04 8.69
C LEU A 222 -13.66 10.04 9.44
N LEU A 223 -13.21 9.61 10.62
CA LEU A 223 -14.00 8.78 11.54
C LEU A 223 -14.69 9.70 12.56
N SER A 224 -15.88 10.21 12.22
CA SER A 224 -16.56 11.27 12.99
C SER A 224 -16.85 10.93 14.44
N GLN A 225 -16.94 9.64 14.79
CA GLN A 225 -17.18 9.16 16.16
C GLN A 225 -15.88 8.85 16.95
N ILE A 226 -14.70 8.94 16.30
CA ILE A 226 -13.40 8.65 16.94
C ILE A 226 -12.56 9.91 16.98
N ASP A 227 -12.29 10.52 15.82
CA ASP A 227 -11.63 11.81 15.68
C ASP A 227 -12.42 12.65 14.66
N PRO A 228 -13.24 13.61 15.12
CA PRO A 228 -14.04 14.46 14.23
C PRO A 228 -13.22 15.55 13.52
N ASP A 229 -11.98 15.78 13.94
CA ASP A 229 -11.18 16.92 13.50
C ASP A 229 -10.12 16.52 12.45
N ASN A 230 -9.60 15.28 12.52
CA ASN A 230 -8.50 14.83 11.64
C ASN A 230 -8.88 13.58 10.84
N PRO A 231 -8.49 13.49 9.55
CA PRO A 231 -8.59 12.25 8.80
C PRO A 231 -7.70 11.17 9.42
N ALA A 232 -8.07 9.92 9.31
CA ALA A 232 -7.42 8.76 9.94
C ALA A 232 -5.89 8.76 9.81
N SER A 233 -5.36 9.09 8.63
CA SER A 233 -3.92 9.16 8.37
C SER A 233 -3.18 10.30 9.10
N LEU A 234 -3.91 11.30 9.63
CA LEU A 234 -3.37 12.42 10.38
C LEU A 234 -3.86 12.42 11.84
N SER A 235 -4.57 11.37 12.28
CA SER A 235 -5.19 11.26 13.60
C SER A 235 -4.33 10.42 14.56
N PRO A 236 -3.81 11.02 15.66
CA PRO A 236 -3.16 10.25 16.71
C PRO A 236 -4.07 9.21 17.36
N GLU A 237 -5.37 9.50 17.47
CA GLU A 237 -6.37 8.58 18.02
C GLU A 237 -6.50 7.31 17.18
N VAL A 238 -6.37 7.44 15.85
CA VAL A 238 -6.49 6.30 14.94
C VAL A 238 -5.15 5.59 14.77
N VAL A 239 -4.06 6.30 14.47
CA VAL A 239 -2.78 5.64 14.17
C VAL A 239 -2.09 5.18 15.45
N THR A 240 -1.94 6.04 16.44
CA THR A 240 -1.30 5.66 17.72
C THR A 240 -2.28 4.90 18.60
N GLY A 241 -3.46 5.48 18.90
CA GLY A 241 -4.41 4.91 19.84
C GLY A 241 -4.97 3.56 19.37
N LEU A 242 -5.65 3.54 18.24
CA LEU A 242 -6.28 2.30 17.76
C LEU A 242 -5.26 1.31 17.18
N LEU A 243 -4.44 1.73 16.20
CA LEU A 243 -3.60 0.77 15.46
C LEU A 243 -2.39 0.31 16.29
N ARG A 244 -1.66 1.22 16.96
CA ARG A 244 -0.46 0.88 17.71
C ARG A 244 -0.78 0.30 19.11
N GLU A 245 -1.62 1.01 19.88
CA GLU A 245 -1.83 0.68 21.29
C GLU A 245 -2.91 -0.38 21.47
N GLU A 246 -4.09 -0.26 20.83
CA GLU A 246 -5.19 -1.19 21.02
C GLU A 246 -4.98 -2.48 20.21
N MET A 247 -4.63 -2.39 18.91
CA MET A 247 -4.37 -3.55 18.04
C MET A 247 -2.94 -4.11 18.20
N GLY A 248 -2.02 -3.38 18.85
CA GLY A 248 -0.65 -3.84 19.11
C GLY A 248 0.24 -3.95 17.87
N TYR A 249 -0.03 -3.19 16.82
CA TYR A 249 0.71 -3.32 15.56
C TYR A 249 2.09 -2.66 15.60
N GLU A 250 3.13 -3.43 15.30
CA GLU A 250 4.54 -3.01 15.35
C GLU A 250 5.19 -2.82 13.96
N GLY A 251 4.50 -3.20 12.87
CA GLY A 251 5.01 -3.08 11.50
C GLY A 251 5.03 -1.63 10.99
N VAL A 252 5.40 -1.44 9.73
CA VAL A 252 5.48 -0.12 9.10
C VAL A 252 4.08 0.41 8.79
N VAL A 253 3.77 1.62 9.24
CA VAL A 253 2.55 2.35 8.90
C VAL A 253 2.87 3.42 7.87
N CYS A 254 2.23 3.33 6.70
CA CYS A 254 2.33 4.40 5.71
C CYS A 254 1.00 5.17 5.56
N THR A 255 1.09 6.41 5.13
CA THR A 255 -0.09 7.16 4.69
C THR A 255 -0.53 6.68 3.30
N ASP A 256 -1.78 6.92 2.92
CA ASP A 256 -2.15 7.07 1.53
C ASP A 256 -1.48 8.34 0.94
N ASP A 257 -1.64 8.61 -0.36
CA ASP A 257 -0.98 9.75 -1.01
C ASP A 257 -1.47 11.10 -0.44
N LEU A 258 -0.58 11.80 0.27
CA LEU A 258 -0.87 13.10 0.87
C LEU A 258 -1.25 14.18 -0.16
N THR A 259 -1.00 13.95 -1.45
CA THR A 259 -1.40 14.88 -2.52
C THR A 259 -2.86 14.75 -2.94
N MET A 260 -3.59 13.74 -2.43
CA MET A 260 -5.01 13.52 -2.71
C MET A 260 -5.87 14.66 -2.18
N GLY A 261 -7.01 14.92 -2.85
CA GLY A 261 -7.92 16.02 -2.52
C GLY A 261 -8.47 15.99 -1.09
N ALA A 262 -8.62 14.81 -0.49
CA ALA A 262 -9.01 14.66 0.91
C ALA A 262 -8.07 15.39 1.89
N ILE A 263 -6.79 15.49 1.56
CA ILE A 263 -5.77 16.20 2.34
C ILE A 263 -5.47 17.57 1.74
N SER A 264 -5.08 17.62 0.46
CA SER A 264 -4.56 18.83 -0.19
C SER A 264 -5.57 19.99 -0.28
N ASN A 265 -6.88 19.70 -0.21
CA ASN A 265 -7.91 20.74 -0.17
C ASN A 265 -7.99 21.48 1.19
N THR A 266 -7.45 20.89 2.25
CA THR A 266 -7.59 21.43 3.62
C THR A 266 -6.24 21.76 4.25
N TYR A 267 -5.23 20.93 4.03
CA TYR A 267 -3.91 21.06 4.63
C TYR A 267 -2.87 21.49 3.60
N GLY A 268 -1.93 22.35 4.02
CA GLY A 268 -0.70 22.55 3.26
C GLY A 268 0.17 21.29 3.33
N MET A 269 0.88 20.94 2.26
CA MET A 269 1.66 19.70 2.15
C MET A 269 2.64 19.51 3.31
N GLY A 270 3.36 20.57 3.71
CA GLY A 270 4.30 20.51 4.83
C GLY A 270 3.62 20.16 6.16
N GLU A 271 2.48 20.81 6.46
CA GLU A 271 1.73 20.54 7.68
C GLU A 271 1.13 19.13 7.68
N ALA A 272 0.57 18.67 6.56
CA ALA A 272 0.06 17.31 6.42
C ALA A 272 1.16 16.26 6.69
N ALA A 273 2.37 16.48 6.16
CA ALA A 273 3.50 15.59 6.41
C ALA A 273 3.90 15.54 7.90
N VAL A 274 3.92 16.69 8.57
CA VAL A 274 4.26 16.75 10.00
C VAL A 274 3.17 16.09 10.85
N LEU A 275 1.88 16.39 10.59
CA LEU A 275 0.76 15.77 11.29
C LEU A 275 0.72 14.25 11.13
N ALA A 276 1.04 13.73 9.94
CA ALA A 276 1.10 12.28 9.72
C ALA A 276 2.18 11.60 10.58
N VAL A 277 3.36 12.23 10.74
CA VAL A 277 4.41 11.72 11.64
C VAL A 277 3.98 11.84 13.10
N GLU A 278 3.35 12.95 13.50
CA GLU A 278 2.81 13.14 14.84
C GLU A 278 1.70 12.12 15.16
N ALA A 279 0.87 11.77 14.16
CA ALA A 279 -0.15 10.73 14.30
C ALA A 279 0.45 9.32 14.53
N GLY A 280 1.66 9.05 14.07
CA GLY A 280 2.34 7.76 14.25
C GLY A 280 2.70 7.04 12.95
N CYS A 281 2.51 7.65 11.76
CA CYS A 281 2.95 7.10 10.49
C CYS A 281 4.49 7.11 10.37
N ASP A 282 5.04 6.04 9.78
CA ASP A 282 6.49 5.86 9.57
C ASP A 282 6.92 6.22 8.16
N LEU A 283 6.03 6.09 7.18
CA LEU A 283 6.34 6.26 5.76
C LEU A 283 5.26 7.13 5.11
N LEU A 284 5.66 8.26 4.56
CA LEU A 284 4.76 9.24 3.96
C LEU A 284 4.82 9.15 2.45
N LEU A 285 3.65 9.04 1.78
CA LEU A 285 3.55 9.03 0.33
C LEU A 285 3.29 10.46 -0.19
N VAL A 286 4.17 10.92 -1.09
CA VAL A 286 4.03 12.19 -1.82
C VAL A 286 4.14 11.87 -3.31
N CYS A 287 3.03 11.50 -3.93
CA CYS A 287 3.02 10.84 -5.23
C CYS A 287 3.02 11.81 -6.42
N HIS A 288 2.73 13.11 -6.18
CA HIS A 288 2.59 14.09 -7.24
C HIS A 288 3.21 15.43 -6.88
N GLY A 289 3.99 15.99 -7.85
CA GLY A 289 4.54 17.33 -7.79
C GLY A 289 5.84 17.46 -6.98
N ALA A 290 6.91 17.84 -7.66
CA ALA A 290 8.23 18.06 -7.03
C ALA A 290 8.17 19.13 -5.93
N ASP A 291 7.34 20.17 -6.10
CA ASP A 291 7.13 21.21 -5.09
C ASP A 291 6.47 20.66 -3.80
N ASN A 292 5.58 19.69 -3.92
CA ASN A 292 4.97 19.02 -2.78
C ASN A 292 6.01 18.21 -1.99
N LEU A 293 6.86 17.47 -2.68
CA LEU A 293 7.96 16.73 -2.04
C LEU A 293 8.93 17.69 -1.32
N ALA A 294 9.29 18.79 -1.96
CA ALA A 294 10.15 19.81 -1.37
C ALA A 294 9.51 20.43 -0.11
N ALA A 295 8.23 20.76 -0.17
CA ALA A 295 7.49 21.34 0.96
C ALA A 295 7.38 20.35 2.14
N ALA A 296 7.06 19.08 1.87
CA ALA A 296 7.02 18.04 2.88
C ALA A 296 8.38 17.84 3.55
N HIS A 297 9.45 17.71 2.75
CA HIS A 297 10.80 17.55 3.25
C HIS A 297 11.23 18.73 4.14
N ALA A 298 11.06 19.98 3.66
CA ALA A 298 11.45 21.16 4.41
C ALA A 298 10.70 21.27 5.75
N ALA A 299 9.39 20.99 5.77
CA ALA A 299 8.59 21.04 6.97
C ALA A 299 8.98 19.96 7.99
N LEU A 300 9.30 18.75 7.55
CA LEU A 300 9.79 17.68 8.43
C LEU A 300 11.13 18.05 9.07
N VAL A 301 12.07 18.59 8.29
CA VAL A 301 13.36 19.07 8.82
C VAL A 301 13.14 20.17 9.87
N GLU A 302 12.29 21.16 9.56
CA GLU A 302 11.97 22.24 10.52
C GLU A 302 11.28 21.70 11.78
N ALA A 303 10.37 20.74 11.65
CA ALA A 303 9.66 20.14 12.79
C ALA A 303 10.62 19.37 13.70
N VAL A 304 11.64 18.70 13.17
CA VAL A 304 12.71 18.05 13.96
C VAL A 304 13.62 19.09 14.60
N ASP A 305 14.09 20.08 13.85
CA ASP A 305 15.00 21.11 14.32
C ASP A 305 14.35 21.98 15.45
N SER A 306 13.07 22.24 15.36
CA SER A 306 12.29 22.96 16.39
C SER A 306 11.90 22.10 17.59
N GLY A 307 12.05 20.78 17.51
CA GLY A 307 11.61 19.82 18.53
C GLY A 307 10.11 19.52 18.53
N ARG A 308 9.37 19.90 17.49
CA ARG A 308 7.96 19.52 17.30
C ARG A 308 7.86 18.00 17.06
N ILE A 309 8.74 17.44 16.24
CA ILE A 309 8.96 15.99 16.14
C ILE A 309 10.21 15.66 16.94
N SER A 310 10.11 14.79 17.94
CA SER A 310 11.28 14.37 18.71
C SER A 310 12.19 13.45 17.90
N MET A 311 13.49 13.47 18.20
CA MET A 311 14.45 12.53 17.60
C MET A 311 14.06 11.07 17.90
N GLU A 312 13.53 10.79 19.09
CA GLU A 312 13.07 9.46 19.48
C GLU A 312 11.94 8.96 18.53
N ARG A 313 10.95 9.83 18.26
CA ARG A 313 9.87 9.50 17.32
C ARG A 313 10.40 9.25 15.88
N LEU A 314 11.36 10.07 15.45
CA LEU A 314 12.00 9.88 14.15
C LEU A 314 12.78 8.56 14.09
N ASP A 315 13.58 8.27 15.12
CA ASP A 315 14.39 7.05 15.22
C ASP A 315 13.54 5.78 15.22
N GLU A 316 12.37 5.80 15.88
CA GLU A 316 11.39 4.70 15.83
C GLU A 316 10.93 4.40 14.40
N SER A 317 10.53 5.43 13.66
CA SER A 317 10.12 5.27 12.26
C SER A 317 11.26 4.77 11.38
N VAL A 318 12.44 5.35 11.51
CA VAL A 318 13.61 4.94 10.75
C VAL A 318 13.98 3.49 11.07
N TYR A 319 13.92 3.09 12.34
CA TYR A 319 14.20 1.72 12.75
C TYR A 319 13.23 0.72 12.11
N ARG A 320 11.90 0.99 12.13
CA ARG A 320 10.89 0.13 11.47
C ARG A 320 11.14 0.01 9.98
N VAL A 321 11.38 1.14 9.30
CA VAL A 321 11.66 1.17 7.85
C VAL A 321 12.93 0.39 7.51
N LEU A 322 14.04 0.60 8.24
CA LEU A 322 15.30 -0.11 7.99
C LEU A 322 15.21 -1.60 8.33
N SER A 323 14.50 -1.95 9.40
CA SER A 323 14.25 -3.34 9.78
C SER A 323 13.45 -4.07 8.69
N LEU A 324 12.40 -3.43 8.15
CA LEU A 324 11.61 -4.00 7.07
C LEU A 324 12.47 -4.24 5.82
N LYS A 325 13.29 -3.26 5.42
CA LYS A 325 14.23 -3.41 4.30
C LYS A 325 15.22 -4.55 4.51
N ALA A 326 15.72 -4.70 5.74
CA ALA A 326 16.67 -5.76 6.09
C ALA A 326 16.03 -7.16 6.09
N VAL A 327 14.82 -7.29 6.64
CA VAL A 327 14.08 -8.56 6.67
C VAL A 327 13.80 -9.08 5.25
N TYR A 328 13.40 -8.20 4.35
CA TYR A 328 13.17 -8.55 2.93
C TYR A 328 14.43 -8.57 2.08
N GLY A 329 15.60 -8.33 2.66
CA GLY A 329 16.88 -8.40 1.96
C GLY A 329 16.98 -7.48 0.74
N LEU A 330 16.37 -6.29 0.81
CA LEU A 330 16.32 -5.36 -0.33
C LEU A 330 17.74 -5.02 -0.83
N SER A 331 17.87 -4.90 -2.14
CA SER A 331 19.15 -4.59 -2.78
C SER A 331 18.99 -3.65 -3.97
N ASN A 332 20.08 -2.96 -4.33
CA ASN A 332 20.18 -2.16 -5.55
C ASN A 332 20.62 -2.98 -6.77
N ALA A 333 20.67 -4.32 -6.67
CA ALA A 333 21.00 -5.17 -7.80
C ALA A 333 19.92 -5.05 -8.90
N PRO A 334 20.33 -4.99 -10.18
CA PRO A 334 19.38 -4.92 -11.27
C PRO A 334 18.60 -6.24 -11.39
N VAL A 335 17.36 -6.17 -11.88
CA VAL A 335 16.58 -7.34 -12.28
C VAL A 335 16.86 -7.69 -13.73
N GLU A 336 16.74 -8.99 -14.05
CA GLU A 336 16.82 -9.48 -15.42
C GLU A 336 15.56 -9.11 -16.21
N ALA A 337 15.59 -9.27 -17.53
CA ALA A 337 14.42 -9.08 -18.37
C ALA A 337 13.30 -10.07 -17.96
N PRO A 338 12.05 -9.58 -17.77
CA PRO A 338 10.94 -10.42 -17.31
C PRO A 338 10.54 -11.48 -18.34
N ASP A 339 10.19 -12.68 -17.87
CA ASP A 339 9.55 -13.71 -18.71
C ASP A 339 8.04 -13.45 -18.82
N ILE A 340 7.68 -12.58 -19.76
CA ILE A 340 6.28 -12.19 -20.03
C ILE A 340 5.39 -13.39 -20.33
N LYS A 341 5.94 -14.42 -21.02
CA LYS A 341 5.16 -15.62 -21.33
C LYS A 341 4.82 -16.39 -20.06
N ALA A 342 5.77 -16.57 -19.17
CA ALA A 342 5.52 -17.24 -17.90
C ALA A 342 4.48 -16.51 -17.06
N LEU A 343 4.56 -15.17 -16.95
CA LEU A 343 3.54 -14.36 -16.26
C LEU A 343 2.15 -14.55 -16.86
N ASN A 344 2.02 -14.43 -18.18
CA ASN A 344 0.75 -14.60 -18.89
C ASN A 344 0.16 -16.02 -18.73
N ASP A 345 1.01 -17.06 -18.75
CA ASP A 345 0.57 -18.42 -18.50
C ASP A 345 0.03 -18.62 -17.07
N ARG A 346 0.63 -17.93 -16.08
CA ARG A 346 0.18 -17.92 -14.66
C ARG A 346 -1.15 -17.19 -14.49
N ILE A 347 -1.29 -15.99 -15.09
CA ILE A 347 -2.55 -15.23 -15.07
C ILE A 347 -3.69 -16.07 -15.66
N ALA A 348 -3.45 -16.68 -16.84
CA ALA A 348 -4.44 -17.53 -17.46
C ALA A 348 -4.76 -18.81 -16.65
N ALA A 349 -3.81 -19.30 -15.84
CA ALA A 349 -4.07 -20.41 -14.93
C ALA A 349 -4.99 -20.01 -13.78
N LEU A 350 -4.77 -18.85 -13.15
CA LEU A 350 -5.64 -18.30 -12.11
C LEU A 350 -7.06 -18.06 -12.65
N GLU A 351 -7.21 -17.45 -13.83
CA GLU A 351 -8.53 -17.25 -14.45
C GLU A 351 -9.28 -18.55 -14.66
N ARG A 352 -8.62 -19.59 -15.19
CA ARG A 352 -9.23 -20.92 -15.37
C ARG A 352 -9.64 -21.55 -14.02
N SER A 353 -8.83 -21.38 -12.98
CA SER A 353 -9.15 -21.88 -11.64
C SER A 353 -10.44 -21.26 -11.12
N ILE A 354 -10.57 -19.93 -11.24
CA ILE A 354 -11.78 -19.19 -10.82
C ILE A 354 -13.02 -19.63 -11.63
N GLU A 355 -12.88 -19.80 -12.97
CA GLU A 355 -14.01 -20.20 -13.85
C GLU A 355 -14.49 -21.62 -13.58
N ALA A 356 -13.57 -22.55 -13.35
CA ALA A 356 -13.92 -23.94 -13.05
C ALA A 356 -14.74 -24.03 -11.75
N ASP A 357 -14.41 -23.21 -10.76
CA ASP A 357 -15.11 -23.16 -9.48
C ASP A 357 -16.51 -22.52 -9.58
N THR A 358 -16.71 -21.52 -10.46
CA THR A 358 -18.01 -20.85 -10.63
C THR A 358 -19.00 -21.65 -11.47
N SER A 359 -18.56 -22.74 -12.12
CA SER A 359 -19.38 -23.55 -13.05
C SER A 359 -20.00 -24.79 -12.40
N GLN A 360 -19.74 -25.05 -11.12
CA GLN A 360 -20.29 -26.15 -10.32
C GLN A 360 -21.40 -25.65 -9.38
#